data_7a385deff5df18e3b17480527704ad88
#
_entry.id   7a385deff5df18e3b17480527704ad88
#
_cell.length_a   1.000
_cell.length_b   1.000
_cell.length_c   1.000
_cell.angle_alpha   90.00
_cell.angle_beta   90.00
_cell.angle_gamma   90.00
#
_symmetry.space_group_name_H-M   'P 1'
#
loop_
_entity.id
_entity.type
_entity.pdbx_description
1 polymer ?
#
loop_
_entity_poly.entity_id
_entity_poly.type
_entity_poly.pdbx_seq_one_letter_code
_entity_poly.pdbx_strand_id
1 'polypeptide(L)'
;MLPEKSNERSDQILQALAAMLEHPQRVRITIAALAAQLGISESSLYRCFHNKSAMFEALIEFIERTLFVLINKILQEEPCGVQQIESLLLLLLGFSRKNPGMTRILIGDVLINENEHLQLRINQLHDRLEATLKQALRFAVSEHRINANCDVTAQANLLMCFVVGRWHQFVKSGFMRDPVANWNVQRLIVLPPEQL
;
A
#
# COMPACT_ATOMS: atom_id res chain seq x y z
N MET A 1 22.85 14.47 19.53
CA MET A 1 21.76 13.74 20.17
C MET A 1 20.43 14.49 20.01
N LEU A 2 19.95 14.71 18.74
CA LEU A 2 18.71 15.43 18.41
C LEU A 2 17.92 14.89 17.18
N PRO A 3 18.31 13.79 16.48
CA PRO A 3 17.52 13.29 15.35
C PRO A 3 16.32 12.41 15.73
N GLU A 4 16.35 11.67 16.85
CA GLU A 4 15.28 10.74 17.22
C GLU A 4 13.94 11.41 17.54
N LYS A 5 13.94 12.50 18.31
CA LYS A 5 12.70 13.24 18.64
C LYS A 5 12.01 13.92 17.44
N SER A 6 12.79 14.25 16.41
CA SER A 6 12.24 14.83 15.17
C SER A 6 11.52 13.76 14.35
N ASN A 7 12.04 12.54 14.28
CA ASN A 7 11.44 11.41 13.58
C ASN A 7 10.14 10.94 14.26
N GLU A 8 10.15 10.78 15.60
CA GLU A 8 8.95 10.39 16.36
C GLU A 8 7.79 11.38 16.14
N ARG A 9 8.10 12.68 16.09
CA ARG A 9 7.08 13.71 15.88
C ARG A 9 6.54 13.69 14.45
N SER A 10 7.38 13.46 13.46
CA SER A 10 6.96 13.28 12.07
C SER A 10 6.05 12.08 11.92
N ASP A 11 6.39 10.95 12.52
CA ASP A 11 5.58 9.72 12.49
C ASP A 11 4.19 9.93 13.16
N GLN A 12 4.13 10.67 14.29
CA GLN A 12 2.86 11.03 14.93
C GLN A 12 1.97 11.89 14.01
N ILE A 13 2.56 12.84 13.30
CA ILE A 13 1.83 13.67 12.33
C ILE A 13 1.31 12.81 11.17
N LEU A 14 2.11 11.90 10.65
CA LEU A 14 1.71 11.00 9.56
C LEU A 14 0.60 10.03 9.99
N GLN A 15 0.64 9.51 11.23
CA GLN A 15 -0.42 8.68 11.79
C GLN A 15 -1.73 9.46 11.95
N ALA A 16 -1.67 10.71 12.42
CA ALA A 16 -2.86 11.56 12.52
C ALA A 16 -3.43 11.91 11.14
N LEU A 17 -2.58 12.15 10.15
CA LEU A 17 -2.99 12.36 8.76
C LEU A 17 -3.69 11.12 8.21
N ALA A 18 -3.13 9.93 8.43
CA ALA A 18 -3.74 8.66 8.02
C ALA A 18 -5.11 8.46 8.69
N ALA A 19 -5.23 8.74 10.00
CA ALA A 19 -6.50 8.66 10.72
C ALA A 19 -7.55 9.66 10.19
N MET A 20 -7.16 10.87 9.81
CA MET A 20 -8.07 11.82 9.15
C MET A 20 -8.60 11.30 7.82
N LEU A 21 -7.78 10.56 7.08
CA LEU A 21 -8.15 9.95 5.81
C LEU A 21 -9.13 8.78 5.96
N GLU A 22 -9.29 8.20 7.16
CA GLU A 22 -10.25 7.14 7.45
C GLU A 22 -11.70 7.62 7.52
N HIS A 23 -11.93 8.92 7.67
CA HIS A 23 -13.29 9.44 7.70
C HIS A 23 -13.98 9.24 6.34
N PRO A 24 -15.18 8.59 6.30
CA PRO A 24 -15.92 8.33 5.06
C PRO A 24 -16.34 9.61 4.32
N GLN A 25 -16.61 10.67 5.07
CA GLN A 25 -16.87 11.99 4.50
C GLN A 25 -15.55 12.53 3.95
N ARG A 26 -15.56 12.99 2.70
CA ARG A 26 -14.40 13.62 2.05
C ARG A 26 -14.08 14.95 2.73
N VAL A 27 -13.63 14.90 3.98
CA VAL A 27 -13.13 16.07 4.68
C VAL A 27 -11.88 16.53 3.94
N ARG A 28 -11.91 17.77 3.47
CA ARG A 28 -10.72 18.37 2.85
C ARG A 28 -9.62 18.44 3.90
N ILE A 29 -8.57 17.66 3.70
CA ILE A 29 -7.40 17.71 4.57
C ILE A 29 -6.76 19.09 4.43
N THR A 30 -6.72 19.81 5.55
CA THR A 30 -6.05 21.13 5.67
C THR A 30 -5.03 21.09 6.79
N ILE A 31 -4.01 21.94 6.69
CA ILE A 31 -3.00 22.09 7.75
C ILE A 31 -3.66 22.47 9.07
N ALA A 32 -4.63 23.40 9.02
CA ALA A 32 -5.36 23.87 10.21
C ALA A 32 -6.13 22.72 10.88
N ALA A 33 -6.84 21.87 10.11
CA ALA A 33 -7.58 20.74 10.66
C ALA A 33 -6.64 19.70 11.30
N LEU A 34 -5.50 19.41 10.65
CA LEU A 34 -4.50 18.48 11.19
C LEU A 34 -3.83 19.04 12.46
N ALA A 35 -3.50 20.34 12.48
CA ALA A 35 -2.95 21.00 13.66
C ALA A 35 -3.92 20.96 14.85
N ALA A 36 -5.21 21.25 14.59
CA ALA A 36 -6.26 21.17 15.60
C ALA A 36 -6.42 19.75 16.16
N GLN A 37 -6.41 18.73 15.30
CA GLN A 37 -6.50 17.32 15.73
C GLN A 37 -5.33 16.89 16.62
N LEU A 38 -4.13 17.39 16.32
CA LEU A 38 -2.92 17.10 17.09
C LEU A 38 -2.75 17.99 18.34
N GLY A 39 -3.57 19.02 18.51
CA GLY A 39 -3.44 19.98 19.60
C GLY A 39 -2.15 20.82 19.51
N ILE A 40 -1.64 21.08 18.30
CA ILE A 40 -0.42 21.84 18.05
C ILE A 40 -0.69 23.06 17.15
N SER A 41 0.26 23.99 17.10
CA SER A 41 0.16 25.13 16.18
C SER A 41 0.51 24.72 14.74
N GLU A 42 -0.10 25.39 13.75
CA GLU A 42 0.25 25.20 12.33
C GLU A 42 1.75 25.44 12.08
N SER A 43 2.36 26.43 12.77
CA SER A 43 3.79 26.68 12.69
C SER A 43 4.64 25.50 13.14
N SER A 44 4.11 24.66 14.05
CA SER A 44 4.78 23.41 14.46
C SER A 44 4.72 22.34 13.38
N LEU A 45 3.64 22.26 12.60
CA LEU A 45 3.54 21.40 11.42
C LEU A 45 4.51 21.86 10.32
N TYR A 46 4.56 23.16 10.03
CA TYR A 46 5.48 23.70 9.02
C TYR A 46 6.96 23.53 9.36
N ARG A 47 7.32 23.35 10.61
CA ARG A 47 8.69 22.98 11.01
C ARG A 47 9.05 21.53 10.64
N CYS A 48 8.05 20.64 10.58
CA CYS A 48 8.26 19.25 10.19
C CYS A 48 8.11 19.07 8.67
N PHE A 49 7.13 19.75 8.06
CA PHE A 49 6.80 19.63 6.64
C PHE A 49 6.56 21.01 6.04
N HIS A 50 7.32 21.37 5.02
CA HIS A 50 7.29 22.71 4.41
C HIS A 50 5.91 23.06 3.81
N ASN A 51 5.14 22.07 3.38
CA ASN A 51 3.81 22.22 2.82
C ASN A 51 3.03 20.92 2.90
N LYS A 52 1.76 20.95 2.48
CA LYS A 52 0.86 19.79 2.45
C LYS A 52 1.36 18.68 1.53
N SER A 53 1.93 19.01 0.37
CA SER A 53 2.47 18.04 -0.57
C SER A 53 3.61 17.24 0.06
N ALA A 54 4.52 17.89 0.79
CA ALA A 54 5.61 17.24 1.52
C ALA A 54 5.11 16.26 2.60
N MET A 55 3.96 16.55 3.23
CA MET A 55 3.34 15.61 4.17
C MET A 55 2.80 14.36 3.46
N PHE A 56 2.12 14.52 2.32
CA PHE A 56 1.66 13.39 1.53
C PHE A 56 2.84 12.56 0.99
N GLU A 57 3.90 13.23 0.54
CA GLU A 57 5.13 12.55 0.09
C GLU A 57 5.75 11.71 1.21
N ALA A 58 5.88 12.26 2.41
CA ALA A 58 6.37 11.53 3.58
C ALA A 58 5.44 10.38 3.99
N LEU A 59 4.11 10.53 3.83
CA LEU A 59 3.17 9.44 4.08
C LEU A 59 3.30 8.33 3.04
N ILE A 60 3.49 8.65 1.77
CA ILE A 60 3.77 7.66 0.72
C ILE A 60 5.07 6.93 1.02
N GLU A 61 6.13 7.63 1.40
CA GLU A 61 7.40 7.02 1.80
C GLU A 61 7.25 6.10 3.02
N PHE A 62 6.46 6.51 4.02
CA PHE A 62 6.16 5.68 5.18
C PHE A 62 5.42 4.39 4.79
N ILE A 63 4.40 4.48 3.91
CA ILE A 63 3.67 3.32 3.40
C ILE A 63 4.62 2.39 2.64
N GLU A 64 5.43 2.95 1.74
CA GLU A 64 6.40 2.22 0.93
C GLU A 64 7.40 1.46 1.80
N ARG A 65 8.04 2.15 2.75
CA ARG A 65 8.99 1.55 3.70
C ARG A 65 8.34 0.42 4.51
N THR A 66 7.12 0.64 5.01
CA THR A 66 6.40 -0.36 5.80
C THR A 66 6.09 -1.61 4.98
N LEU A 67 5.60 -1.44 3.76
CA LEU A 67 5.29 -2.57 2.87
C LEU A 67 6.56 -3.35 2.50
N PHE A 68 7.65 -2.66 2.10
CA PHE A 68 8.85 -3.35 1.65
C PHE A 68 9.63 -4.04 2.78
N VAL A 69 9.53 -3.58 4.03
CA VAL A 69 10.05 -4.33 5.19
C VAL A 69 9.34 -5.68 5.31
N LEU A 70 8.00 -5.70 5.21
CA LEU A 70 7.20 -6.92 5.30
C LEU A 70 7.36 -7.82 4.06
N ILE A 71 7.42 -7.24 2.88
CA ILE A 71 7.69 -7.93 1.61
C ILE A 71 9.03 -8.67 1.69
N ASN A 72 10.10 -7.98 2.08
CA ASN A 72 11.43 -8.58 2.19
C ASN A 72 11.45 -9.75 3.19
N LYS A 73 10.70 -9.62 4.29
CA LYS A 73 10.55 -10.71 5.27
C LYS A 73 9.87 -11.92 4.63
N ILE A 74 8.76 -11.74 3.90
CA ILE A 74 8.07 -12.81 3.17
C ILE A 74 9.03 -13.50 2.19
N LEU A 75 9.75 -12.73 1.37
CA LEU A 75 10.66 -13.28 0.37
C LEU A 75 11.83 -14.07 0.98
N GLN A 76 12.19 -13.81 2.25
CA GLN A 76 13.23 -14.53 2.97
C GLN A 76 12.69 -15.76 3.72
N GLU A 77 11.48 -15.70 4.26
CA GLU A 77 10.91 -16.73 5.12
C GLU A 77 10.11 -17.78 4.35
N GLU A 78 9.45 -17.40 3.24
CA GLU A 78 8.66 -18.35 2.46
C GLU A 78 9.56 -19.19 1.54
N PRO A 79 9.51 -20.51 1.66
CA PRO A 79 10.47 -21.41 1.02
C PRO A 79 10.24 -21.59 -0.49
N CYS A 80 9.05 -21.27 -1.01
CA CYS A 80 8.75 -21.46 -2.43
C CYS A 80 7.98 -20.28 -3.03
N GLY A 81 8.12 -20.11 -4.36
CA GLY A 81 7.56 -18.98 -5.08
C GLY A 81 6.03 -18.89 -5.01
N VAL A 82 5.30 -20.01 -4.98
CA VAL A 82 3.83 -20.01 -4.85
C VAL A 82 3.40 -19.45 -3.49
N GLN A 83 4.05 -19.88 -2.40
CA GLN A 83 3.78 -19.34 -1.06
C GLN A 83 4.17 -17.87 -0.96
N GLN A 84 5.30 -17.45 -1.58
CA GLN A 84 5.66 -16.04 -1.65
C GLN A 84 4.56 -15.20 -2.31
N ILE A 85 4.01 -15.64 -3.46
CA ILE A 85 2.94 -14.92 -4.17
C ILE A 85 1.69 -14.82 -3.28
N GLU A 86 1.26 -15.92 -2.68
CA GLU A 86 0.08 -15.95 -1.81
C GLU A 86 0.25 -15.02 -0.60
N SER A 87 1.38 -15.11 0.09
CA SER A 87 1.71 -14.27 1.25
C SER A 87 1.83 -12.78 0.88
N LEU A 88 2.38 -12.44 -0.29
CA LEU A 88 2.44 -11.08 -0.80
C LEU A 88 1.04 -10.51 -1.06
N LEU A 89 0.15 -11.27 -1.69
CA LEU A 89 -1.23 -10.83 -1.94
C LEU A 89 -1.99 -10.64 -0.63
N LEU A 90 -1.87 -11.59 0.32
CA LEU A 90 -2.47 -11.46 1.64
C LEU A 90 -1.93 -10.27 2.42
N LEU A 91 -0.62 -9.98 2.31
CA LEU A 91 -0.04 -8.78 2.89
C LEU A 91 -0.69 -7.53 2.33
N LEU A 92 -0.78 -7.38 1.01
CA LEU A 92 -1.31 -6.18 0.35
C LEU A 92 -2.80 -5.96 0.66
N LEU A 93 -3.61 -7.02 0.62
CA LEU A 93 -5.02 -6.98 0.98
C LEU A 93 -5.22 -6.72 2.48
N GLY A 94 -4.43 -7.39 3.33
CA GLY A 94 -4.48 -7.23 4.78
C GLY A 94 -3.99 -5.86 5.26
N PHE A 95 -2.98 -5.30 4.59
CA PHE A 95 -2.50 -3.95 4.85
C PHE A 95 -3.61 -2.93 4.62
N SER A 96 -4.31 -3.02 3.51
CA SER A 96 -5.41 -2.10 3.20
C SER A 96 -6.53 -2.18 4.23
N ARG A 97 -6.91 -3.38 4.67
CA ARG A 97 -7.93 -3.58 5.72
C ARG A 97 -7.53 -2.92 7.05
N LYS A 98 -6.25 -3.01 7.41
CA LYS A 98 -5.72 -2.44 8.66
C LYS A 98 -5.48 -0.93 8.59
N ASN A 99 -5.33 -0.38 7.38
CA ASN A 99 -4.95 1.01 7.15
C ASN A 99 -5.86 1.68 6.11
N PRO A 100 -7.16 1.91 6.44
CA PRO A 100 -8.14 2.44 5.49
C PRO A 100 -7.72 3.79 4.88
N GLY A 101 -7.22 4.70 5.72
CA GLY A 101 -6.75 6.02 5.29
C GLY A 101 -5.54 5.94 4.34
N MET A 102 -4.57 5.07 4.63
CA MET A 102 -3.43 4.85 3.74
C MET A 102 -3.86 4.22 2.41
N THR A 103 -4.92 3.39 2.42
CA THR A 103 -5.46 2.79 1.20
C THR A 103 -6.02 3.86 0.25
N ARG A 104 -6.57 4.95 0.76
CA ARG A 104 -6.99 6.10 -0.07
C ARG A 104 -5.81 6.77 -0.77
N ILE A 105 -4.64 6.80 -0.13
CA ILE A 105 -3.39 7.24 -0.78
C ILE A 105 -3.00 6.26 -1.89
N LEU A 106 -2.98 4.95 -1.58
CA LEU A 106 -2.59 3.90 -2.53
C LEU A 106 -3.42 3.88 -3.82
N ILE A 107 -4.72 4.22 -3.75
CA ILE A 107 -5.57 4.32 -4.95
C ILE A 107 -5.58 5.73 -5.59
N GLY A 108 -4.83 6.69 -5.05
CA GLY A 108 -4.79 8.07 -5.56
C GLY A 108 -6.05 8.91 -5.28
N ASP A 109 -7.05 8.39 -4.56
CA ASP A 109 -8.36 9.04 -4.34
C ASP A 109 -8.25 10.45 -3.72
N VAL A 110 -7.26 10.66 -2.87
CA VAL A 110 -7.02 11.93 -2.17
C VAL A 110 -5.98 12.82 -2.84
N LEU A 111 -5.34 12.34 -3.91
CA LEU A 111 -4.27 13.04 -4.60
C LEU A 111 -4.74 13.77 -5.88
N ILE A 112 -6.00 13.59 -6.28
CA ILE A 112 -6.57 14.07 -7.57
C ILE A 112 -6.36 15.58 -7.78
N ASN A 113 -6.37 16.37 -6.71
CA ASN A 113 -6.20 17.85 -6.77
C ASN A 113 -4.90 18.30 -6.11
N GLU A 114 -3.97 17.36 -5.89
CA GLU A 114 -2.66 17.64 -5.33
C GLU A 114 -1.60 17.70 -6.46
N ASN A 115 -0.33 17.78 -6.11
CA ASN A 115 0.76 17.82 -7.07
C ASN A 115 0.85 16.50 -7.88
N GLU A 116 0.96 16.57 -9.20
CA GLU A 116 1.11 15.42 -10.10
C GLU A 116 2.26 14.48 -9.70
N HIS A 117 3.32 15.04 -9.10
CA HIS A 117 4.44 14.27 -8.58
C HIS A 117 4.01 13.18 -7.58
N LEU A 118 3.00 13.45 -6.75
CA LEU A 118 2.49 12.46 -5.79
C LEU A 118 1.82 11.28 -6.49
N GLN A 119 1.08 11.53 -7.56
CA GLN A 119 0.50 10.46 -8.37
C GLN A 119 1.58 9.61 -9.06
N LEU A 120 2.63 10.24 -9.56
CA LEU A 120 3.78 9.52 -10.13
C LEU A 120 4.46 8.63 -9.09
N ARG A 121 4.60 9.09 -7.86
CA ARG A 121 5.15 8.29 -6.75
C ARG A 121 4.29 7.05 -6.46
N ILE A 122 2.96 7.17 -6.47
CA ILE A 122 2.06 6.01 -6.28
C ILE A 122 2.18 5.05 -7.45
N ASN A 123 2.25 5.54 -8.69
CA ASN A 123 2.44 4.69 -9.86
C ASN A 123 3.75 3.89 -9.75
N GLN A 124 4.86 4.55 -9.38
CA GLN A 124 6.15 3.89 -9.14
C GLN A 124 6.08 2.83 -8.03
N LEU A 125 5.32 3.09 -6.96
CA LEU A 125 5.09 2.10 -5.91
C LEU A 125 4.34 0.87 -6.46
N HIS A 126 3.28 1.07 -7.26
CA HIS A 126 2.55 -0.02 -7.91
C HIS A 126 3.46 -0.83 -8.86
N ASP A 127 4.27 -0.16 -9.67
CA ASP A 127 5.23 -0.82 -10.57
C ASP A 127 6.23 -1.70 -9.79
N ARG A 128 6.70 -1.23 -8.65
CA ARG A 128 7.61 -2.00 -7.77
C ARG A 128 6.91 -3.20 -7.13
N LEU A 129 5.64 -3.07 -6.71
CA LEU A 129 4.85 -4.19 -6.19
C LEU A 129 4.60 -5.24 -7.26
N GLU A 130 4.23 -4.82 -8.48
CA GLU A 130 4.06 -5.71 -9.63
C GLU A 130 5.37 -6.42 -9.98
N ALA A 131 6.50 -5.71 -10.00
CA ALA A 131 7.82 -6.30 -10.23
C ALA A 131 8.18 -7.35 -9.17
N THR A 132 7.80 -7.13 -7.91
CA THR A 132 8.00 -8.11 -6.82
C THR A 132 7.17 -9.37 -7.05
N LEU A 133 5.89 -9.22 -7.40
CA LEU A 133 5.03 -10.37 -7.76
C LEU A 133 5.59 -11.14 -8.96
N LYS A 134 6.07 -10.43 -9.98
CA LYS A 134 6.72 -11.04 -11.15
C LYS A 134 7.97 -11.83 -10.77
N GLN A 135 8.76 -11.35 -9.83
CA GLN A 135 9.94 -12.07 -9.34
C GLN A 135 9.56 -13.36 -8.61
N ALA A 136 8.55 -13.32 -7.74
CA ALA A 136 8.04 -14.50 -7.05
C ALA A 136 7.45 -15.53 -8.03
N LEU A 137 6.74 -15.08 -9.08
CA LEU A 137 6.25 -15.94 -10.18
C LEU A 137 7.39 -16.62 -10.94
N ARG A 138 8.46 -15.88 -11.28
CA ARG A 138 9.66 -16.46 -11.91
C ARG A 138 10.30 -17.52 -11.03
N PHE A 139 10.35 -17.28 -9.73
CA PHE A 139 10.87 -18.25 -8.78
C PHE A 139 10.01 -19.52 -8.76
N ALA A 140 8.67 -19.39 -8.69
CA ALA A 140 7.76 -20.54 -8.75
C ALA A 140 7.87 -21.34 -10.06
N VAL A 141 8.10 -20.67 -11.21
CA VAL A 141 8.37 -21.33 -12.50
C VAL A 141 9.70 -22.08 -12.45
N SER A 142 10.76 -21.49 -11.89
CA SER A 142 12.08 -22.15 -11.78
C SER A 142 12.08 -23.37 -10.88
N GLU A 143 11.15 -23.41 -9.92
CA GLU A 143 10.90 -24.57 -9.04
C GLU A 143 9.99 -25.64 -9.67
N HIS A 144 9.56 -25.45 -10.91
CA HIS A 144 8.57 -26.30 -11.59
C HIS A 144 7.20 -26.38 -10.88
N ARG A 145 6.89 -25.40 -10.00
CA ARG A 145 5.59 -25.31 -9.32
C ARG A 145 4.50 -24.69 -10.20
N ILE A 146 4.89 -23.88 -11.17
CA ILE A 146 4.01 -23.26 -12.16
C ILE A 146 4.52 -23.63 -13.54
N ASN A 147 3.59 -23.78 -14.50
CA ASN A 147 3.92 -24.13 -15.88
C ASN A 147 4.95 -23.17 -16.49
N ALA A 148 5.99 -23.72 -17.12
CA ALA A 148 7.05 -22.97 -17.79
C ALA A 148 6.54 -22.01 -18.89
N ASN A 149 5.36 -22.31 -19.48
CA ASN A 149 4.71 -21.46 -20.50
C ASN A 149 3.87 -20.33 -19.88
N CYS A 150 3.84 -20.18 -18.55
CA CYS A 150 3.14 -19.07 -17.90
C CYS A 150 3.79 -17.74 -18.30
N ASP A 151 3.01 -16.84 -18.89
CA ASP A 151 3.45 -15.45 -19.06
C ASP A 151 3.45 -14.75 -17.70
N VAL A 152 4.60 -14.80 -17.03
CA VAL A 152 4.77 -14.21 -15.68
C VAL A 152 4.55 -12.70 -15.66
N THR A 153 4.67 -12.01 -16.81
CA THR A 153 4.41 -10.56 -16.89
C THR A 153 2.92 -10.29 -16.87
N ALA A 154 2.17 -10.98 -17.73
CA ALA A 154 0.71 -10.88 -17.79
C ALA A 154 0.09 -11.34 -16.45
N GLN A 155 0.61 -12.40 -15.86
CA GLN A 155 0.12 -12.91 -14.58
C GLN A 155 0.39 -11.92 -13.43
N ALA A 156 1.58 -11.32 -13.34
CA ALA A 156 1.90 -10.31 -12.33
C ALA A 156 0.97 -9.09 -12.44
N ASN A 157 0.73 -8.61 -13.66
CA ASN A 157 -0.20 -7.52 -13.92
C ASN A 157 -1.63 -7.88 -13.50
N LEU A 158 -2.13 -9.08 -13.83
CA LEU A 158 -3.44 -9.55 -13.39
C LEU A 158 -3.57 -9.54 -11.87
N LEU A 159 -2.56 -10.05 -11.15
CA LEU A 159 -2.54 -10.08 -9.69
C LEU A 159 -2.53 -8.66 -9.11
N MET A 160 -1.77 -7.74 -9.70
CA MET A 160 -1.75 -6.35 -9.25
C MET A 160 -3.07 -5.65 -9.53
N CYS A 161 -3.71 -5.88 -10.69
CA CYS A 161 -5.06 -5.39 -11.00
C CYS A 161 -6.09 -5.91 -10.01
N PHE A 162 -6.00 -7.18 -9.60
CA PHE A 162 -6.88 -7.75 -8.58
C PHE A 162 -6.71 -7.02 -7.23
N VAL A 163 -5.48 -6.79 -6.77
CA VAL A 163 -5.20 -6.08 -5.52
C VAL A 163 -5.75 -4.66 -5.57
N VAL A 164 -5.43 -3.89 -6.62
CA VAL A 164 -5.90 -2.51 -6.81
C VAL A 164 -7.42 -2.45 -6.89
N GLY A 165 -8.05 -3.39 -7.60
CA GLY A 165 -9.51 -3.51 -7.67
C GLY A 165 -10.15 -3.73 -6.29
N ARG A 166 -9.54 -4.57 -5.44
CA ARG A 166 -9.99 -4.80 -4.06
C ARG A 166 -9.83 -3.55 -3.18
N TRP A 167 -8.71 -2.82 -3.31
CA TRP A 167 -8.50 -1.56 -2.63
C TRP A 167 -9.55 -0.51 -3.03
N HIS A 168 -9.83 -0.38 -4.32
CA HIS A 168 -10.89 0.52 -4.80
C HIS A 168 -12.27 0.16 -4.25
N GLN A 169 -12.65 -1.13 -4.29
CA GLN A 169 -13.93 -1.57 -3.73
C GLN A 169 -14.05 -1.26 -2.24
N PHE A 170 -12.98 -1.48 -1.47
CA PHE A 170 -12.91 -1.17 -0.05
C PHE A 170 -13.14 0.32 0.21
N VAL A 171 -12.37 1.20 -0.41
CA VAL A 171 -12.50 2.66 -0.23
C VAL A 171 -13.86 3.17 -0.72
N LYS A 172 -14.31 2.75 -1.92
CA LYS A 172 -15.58 3.22 -2.50
C LYS A 172 -16.82 2.74 -1.74
N SER A 173 -16.72 1.66 -0.99
CA SER A 173 -17.80 1.21 -0.10
C SER A 173 -17.81 1.89 1.27
N GLY A 174 -16.98 2.91 1.51
CA GLY A 174 -16.80 3.50 2.84
C GLY A 174 -16.19 2.49 3.83
N PHE A 175 -15.24 1.69 3.34
CA PHE A 175 -14.51 0.66 4.09
C PHE A 175 -15.36 -0.54 4.54
N MET A 176 -16.53 -0.74 3.94
CA MET A 176 -17.44 -1.84 4.30
C MET A 176 -17.13 -3.16 3.58
N ARG A 177 -16.52 -3.12 2.40
CA ARG A 177 -16.16 -4.31 1.61
C ARG A 177 -14.75 -4.76 1.98
N ASP A 178 -14.65 -5.72 2.91
CA ASP A 178 -13.35 -6.25 3.35
C ASP A 178 -12.49 -6.73 2.17
N PRO A 179 -11.27 -6.19 1.98
CA PRO A 179 -10.38 -6.58 0.88
C PRO A 179 -10.01 -8.06 0.90
N VAL A 180 -10.02 -8.71 2.07
CA VAL A 180 -9.65 -10.12 2.24
C VAL A 180 -10.87 -11.05 2.09
N ALA A 181 -12.09 -10.51 2.03
CA ALA A 181 -13.28 -11.34 1.89
C ALA A 181 -13.20 -12.25 0.64
N ASN A 182 -13.62 -13.50 0.82
CA ASN A 182 -13.61 -14.56 -0.20
C ASN A 182 -12.22 -14.95 -0.74
N TRP A 183 -11.13 -14.57 -0.07
CA TRP A 183 -9.78 -14.91 -0.50
C TRP A 183 -9.60 -16.41 -0.76
N ASN A 184 -10.09 -17.27 0.13
CA ASN A 184 -9.95 -18.73 0.02
C ASN A 184 -10.50 -19.30 -1.30
N VAL A 185 -11.51 -18.65 -1.89
CA VAL A 185 -12.07 -19.07 -3.19
C VAL A 185 -11.38 -18.31 -4.33
N GLN A 186 -11.18 -17.02 -4.17
CA GLN A 186 -10.61 -16.19 -5.23
C GLN A 186 -9.16 -16.53 -5.54
N ARG A 187 -8.37 -16.94 -4.55
CA ARG A 187 -6.99 -17.39 -4.78
C ARG A 187 -6.90 -18.53 -5.79
N LEU A 188 -7.88 -19.47 -5.80
CA LEU A 188 -7.91 -20.58 -6.73
C LEU A 188 -8.18 -20.15 -8.19
N ILE A 189 -8.68 -18.94 -8.39
CA ILE A 189 -9.01 -18.37 -9.70
C ILE A 189 -7.87 -17.45 -10.18
N VAL A 190 -7.30 -16.64 -9.28
CA VAL A 190 -6.32 -15.61 -9.66
C VAL A 190 -4.89 -16.12 -9.66
N LEU A 191 -4.57 -17.13 -8.83
CA LEU A 191 -3.25 -17.75 -8.84
C LEU A 191 -3.15 -18.73 -10.02
N PRO A 192 -1.98 -18.82 -10.67
CA PRO A 192 -1.76 -19.85 -11.68
C PRO A 192 -1.85 -21.23 -11.03
N PRO A 193 -2.36 -22.25 -11.75
CA PRO A 193 -2.47 -23.60 -11.21
C PRO A 193 -1.09 -24.17 -10.88
N GLU A 194 -0.99 -24.77 -9.68
CA GLU A 194 0.23 -25.50 -9.30
C GLU A 194 0.36 -26.80 -10.12
N GLN A 195 1.59 -27.09 -10.50
CA GLN A 195 1.96 -28.40 -11.03
C GLN A 195 2.30 -29.34 -9.87
N LEU A 196 1.64 -30.49 -9.82
CA LEU A 196 1.89 -31.53 -8.83
C LEU A 196 3.16 -32.31 -9.16
#